data_139d39d0e107bbcf41cb2c6d63db1a69
#
_entry.id   139d39d0e107bbcf41cb2c6d63db1a69
#
_cell.length_a   1.000
_cell.length_b   1.000
_cell.length_c   1.000
_cell.angle_alpha   90.00
_cell.angle_beta   90.00
_cell.angle_gamma   90.00
#
_symmetry.space_group_name_H-M   'P 1'
#
loop_
_entity.id
_entity.type
_entity.pdbx_description
1 polymer ?
#
loop_
_entity_poly.entity_id
_entity_poly.type
_entity_poly.pdbx_seq_one_letter_code
_entity_poly.pdbx_strand_id
1 'polypeptide(L)'
;IDSLPMFDFGICLHEDWEANGFYLYELNPDNLPAVSKSVIDAVDQACPIDRSERIDDRPARGGILKPVVSPEARSLWPEAFYIVLKKTRLSYTLEAPSDFQMATRVNALCTAVQTLLDSHLTK
;
A
#
# COMPACT_ATOMS: atom_id res chain seq x y z
N ILE A 1 1.35 19.90 6.18
CA ILE A 1 0.48 19.16 5.24
C ILE A 1 -0.90 19.80 5.10
N ASP A 2 -1.48 20.28 6.20
CA ASP A 2 -2.82 20.90 6.12
C ASP A 2 -2.89 22.08 5.17
N SER A 3 -1.80 22.82 5.02
CA SER A 3 -1.74 23.98 4.15
C SER A 3 -1.49 23.63 2.68
N LEU A 4 -1.19 22.36 2.37
CA LEU A 4 -0.92 21.93 1.01
C LEU A 4 -2.21 21.57 0.27
N PRO A 5 -2.21 21.62 -1.07
CA PRO A 5 -3.38 21.22 -1.85
C PRO A 5 -3.65 19.73 -1.75
N MET A 6 -4.79 19.30 -2.28
CA MET A 6 -5.10 17.89 -2.41
C MET A 6 -4.12 17.23 -3.37
N PHE A 7 -3.85 15.94 -3.14
CA PHE A 7 -2.95 15.14 -3.98
C PHE A 7 -3.75 14.10 -4.77
N ASP A 8 -3.20 13.66 -5.90
CA ASP A 8 -3.84 12.64 -6.72
C ASP A 8 -3.86 11.29 -6.03
N PHE A 9 -2.77 10.95 -5.33
CA PHE A 9 -2.70 9.73 -4.52
C PHE A 9 -1.59 9.87 -3.49
N GLY A 10 -1.59 9.00 -2.49
CA GLY A 10 -0.59 8.99 -1.45
C GLY A 10 0.07 7.63 -1.32
N ILE A 11 1.30 7.61 -0.83
CA ILE A 11 2.05 6.37 -0.58
C ILE A 11 2.67 6.45 0.80
N CYS A 12 2.46 5.38 1.60
CA CYS A 12 3.14 5.20 2.89
C CYS A 12 4.02 3.95 2.78
N LEU A 13 5.25 4.04 3.28
CA LEU A 13 6.22 2.94 3.22
C LEU A 13 6.41 2.36 4.61
N HIS A 14 6.15 1.07 4.76
CA HIS A 14 6.24 0.37 6.04
C HIS A 14 6.96 -0.97 5.88
N GLU A 15 7.31 -1.58 7.02
CA GLU A 15 7.79 -2.95 7.07
C GLU A 15 6.98 -3.73 8.09
N ASP A 16 6.78 -5.04 7.81
CA ASP A 16 6.06 -5.94 8.70
C ASP A 16 6.94 -7.15 8.99
N TRP A 17 7.35 -7.30 10.25
CA TRP A 17 8.26 -8.38 10.66
C TRP A 17 7.56 -9.75 10.71
N GLU A 18 6.24 -9.78 10.71
CA GLU A 18 5.48 -11.02 10.72
C GLU A 18 5.07 -11.47 9.32
N ALA A 19 5.32 -10.66 8.29
CA ALA A 19 4.84 -10.96 6.94
C ALA A 19 5.68 -12.05 6.28
N ASN A 20 5.00 -12.90 5.50
CA ASN A 20 5.64 -13.96 4.70
C ASN A 20 6.09 -13.47 3.33
N GLY A 21 5.84 -12.20 3.01
CA GLY A 21 6.20 -11.59 1.76
C GLY A 21 5.68 -10.16 1.72
N PHE A 22 5.82 -9.51 0.57
CA PHE A 22 5.31 -8.16 0.35
C PHE A 22 3.78 -8.17 0.25
N TYR A 23 3.16 -7.14 0.79
CA TYR A 23 1.73 -6.91 0.60
C TYR A 23 1.45 -5.41 0.70
N LEU A 24 0.22 -4.99 0.39
CA LEU A 24 -0.15 -3.59 0.46
C LEU A 24 -1.58 -3.41 0.94
N TYR A 25 -1.85 -2.24 1.51
CA TYR A 25 -3.20 -1.75 1.78
C TYR A 25 -3.57 -0.73 0.72
N GLU A 26 -4.77 -0.86 0.18
CA GLU A 26 -5.36 0.16 -0.69
C GLU A 26 -6.51 0.83 0.07
N LEU A 27 -6.35 2.11 0.38
CA LEU A 27 -7.41 2.92 0.99
C LEU A 27 -8.05 3.75 -0.11
N ASN A 28 -9.27 3.37 -0.48
CA ASN A 28 -9.92 3.89 -1.69
C ASN A 28 -11.43 3.98 -1.48
N PRO A 29 -11.89 4.88 -0.58
CA PRO A 29 -13.31 4.95 -0.23
C PRO A 29 -14.23 5.31 -1.40
N ASP A 30 -13.71 6.00 -2.42
CA ASP A 30 -14.50 6.44 -3.56
C ASP A 30 -14.40 5.49 -4.75
N ASN A 31 -13.73 4.36 -4.57
CA ASN A 31 -13.54 3.36 -5.63
C ASN A 31 -12.95 3.97 -6.91
N LEU A 32 -11.93 4.81 -6.74
CA LEU A 32 -11.23 5.43 -7.86
C LEU A 32 -10.41 4.38 -8.61
N PRO A 33 -10.05 4.63 -9.88
CA PRO A 33 -9.17 3.70 -10.59
C PRO A 33 -7.87 3.51 -9.82
N ALA A 34 -7.56 2.26 -9.47
CA ALA A 34 -6.39 1.90 -8.69
C ALA A 34 -5.59 0.84 -9.43
N VAL A 35 -4.31 0.72 -9.09
CA VAL A 35 -3.37 -0.16 -9.80
C VAL A 35 -2.68 -1.15 -8.86
N SER A 36 -3.32 -1.51 -7.75
CA SER A 36 -2.73 -2.42 -6.75
C SER A 36 -2.28 -3.73 -7.37
N LYS A 37 -3.08 -4.32 -8.27
CA LYS A 37 -2.69 -5.59 -8.89
C LYS A 37 -1.44 -5.45 -9.75
N SER A 38 -1.30 -4.35 -10.47
CA SER A 38 -0.10 -4.08 -11.27
C SER A 38 1.14 -3.96 -10.37
N VAL A 39 0.98 -3.34 -9.20
CA VAL A 39 2.06 -3.24 -8.22
C VAL A 39 2.47 -4.63 -7.73
N ILE A 40 1.50 -5.45 -7.34
CA ILE A 40 1.78 -6.81 -6.87
C ILE A 40 2.48 -7.61 -7.96
N ASP A 41 2.00 -7.57 -9.20
CA ASP A 41 2.60 -8.32 -10.30
C ASP A 41 4.05 -7.87 -10.54
N ALA A 42 4.33 -6.58 -10.47
CA ALA A 42 5.69 -6.06 -10.65
C ALA A 42 6.60 -6.46 -9.49
N VAL A 43 6.13 -6.34 -8.25
CA VAL A 43 6.94 -6.68 -7.08
C VAL A 43 7.22 -8.18 -7.03
N ASP A 44 6.30 -9.01 -7.49
CA ASP A 44 6.44 -10.47 -7.50
C ASP A 44 7.69 -10.92 -8.29
N GLN A 45 8.21 -10.09 -9.18
CA GLN A 45 9.45 -10.37 -9.91
C GLN A 45 10.70 -10.22 -9.01
N ALA A 46 10.60 -9.46 -7.93
CA ALA A 46 11.74 -9.11 -7.09
C ALA A 46 11.63 -9.63 -5.66
N CYS A 47 10.41 -9.93 -5.20
CA CYS A 47 10.16 -10.30 -3.81
C CYS A 47 8.90 -11.16 -3.74
N PRO A 48 8.91 -12.27 -2.98
CA PRO A 48 7.69 -13.04 -2.80
C PRO A 48 6.55 -12.18 -2.24
N ILE A 49 5.34 -12.50 -2.66
CA ILE A 49 4.12 -11.83 -2.19
C ILE A 49 3.51 -12.66 -1.06
N ASP A 50 3.02 -11.98 -0.03
CA ASP A 50 2.27 -12.66 1.03
C ASP A 50 0.85 -12.92 0.51
N ARG A 51 0.59 -14.19 0.14
CA ARG A 51 -0.69 -14.58 -0.45
C ARG A 51 -1.64 -15.21 0.56
N SER A 52 -1.39 -14.97 1.85
CA SER A 52 -2.28 -15.44 2.92
C SER A 52 -3.68 -14.85 2.75
N GLU A 53 -4.69 -15.61 3.14
CA GLU A 53 -6.08 -15.16 3.05
C GLU A 53 -6.41 -14.12 4.14
N ARG A 54 -5.60 -14.07 5.21
CA ARG A 54 -5.70 -13.06 6.25
C ARG A 54 -4.30 -12.55 6.57
N ILE A 55 -4.19 -11.24 6.62
CA ILE A 55 -2.95 -10.54 6.98
C ILE A 55 -3.35 -9.46 7.97
N ASP A 56 -2.59 -9.34 9.07
CA ASP A 56 -2.86 -8.35 10.11
C ASP A 56 -4.32 -8.45 10.58
N ASP A 57 -4.78 -9.71 10.73
CA ASP A 57 -6.13 -10.04 11.21
C ASP A 57 -7.25 -9.50 10.30
N ARG A 58 -6.95 -9.26 9.03
CA ARG A 58 -7.90 -8.73 8.04
C ARG A 58 -7.92 -9.60 6.80
N PRO A 59 -9.05 -9.64 6.09
CA PRO A 59 -9.10 -10.36 4.81
C PRO A 59 -8.11 -9.78 3.81
N ALA A 60 -7.41 -10.67 3.10
CA ALA A 60 -6.45 -10.28 2.09
C ALA A 60 -6.61 -11.17 0.86
N ARG A 61 -6.25 -10.65 -0.30
CA ARG A 61 -6.34 -11.39 -1.55
C ARG A 61 -5.18 -11.04 -2.45
N GLY A 62 -4.30 -12.03 -2.70
CA GLY A 62 -3.17 -11.81 -3.58
C GLY A 62 -2.25 -10.69 -3.13
N GLY A 63 -2.08 -10.53 -1.81
CA GLY A 63 -1.23 -9.49 -1.25
C GLY A 63 -1.88 -8.12 -1.17
N ILE A 64 -3.20 -8.03 -1.40
CA ILE A 64 -3.92 -6.74 -1.39
C ILE A 64 -4.98 -6.76 -0.29
N LEU A 65 -4.96 -5.74 0.58
CA LEU A 65 -5.97 -5.51 1.59
C LEU A 65 -6.70 -4.20 1.27
N LYS A 66 -8.04 -4.22 1.35
CA LYS A 66 -8.87 -3.05 1.08
C LYS A 66 -9.76 -2.76 2.30
N PRO A 67 -9.17 -2.24 3.39
CA PRO A 67 -9.96 -1.98 4.60
C PRO A 67 -10.96 -0.87 4.38
N VAL A 68 -12.05 -0.92 5.16
CA VAL A 68 -13.05 0.14 5.13
C VAL A 68 -12.45 1.37 5.81
N VAL A 69 -12.50 2.51 5.13
CA VAL A 69 -12.01 3.78 5.67
C VAL A 69 -13.12 4.39 6.53
N SER A 70 -12.88 4.47 7.84
CA SER A 70 -13.82 5.08 8.77
C SER A 70 -13.07 5.79 9.88
N PRO A 71 -13.67 6.83 10.50
CA PRO A 71 -13.00 7.54 11.61
C PRO A 71 -12.63 6.63 12.78
N GLU A 72 -13.41 5.59 13.03
CA GLU A 72 -13.15 4.67 14.15
C GLU A 72 -11.89 3.85 13.94
N ALA A 73 -11.49 3.61 12.71
CA ALA A 73 -10.34 2.77 12.39
C ALA A 73 -9.03 3.56 12.28
N ARG A 74 -9.08 4.89 12.26
CA ARG A 74 -7.88 5.69 11.97
C ARG A 74 -6.79 5.61 13.04
N SER A 75 -7.12 5.17 14.25
CA SER A 75 -6.12 4.97 15.30
C SER A 75 -5.16 3.84 14.96
N LEU A 76 -5.52 2.95 14.03
CA LEU A 76 -4.67 1.84 13.61
C LEU A 76 -3.62 2.26 12.57
N TRP A 77 -3.95 3.25 11.73
CA TRP A 77 -3.04 3.78 10.70
C TRP A 77 -3.21 5.30 10.62
N PRO A 78 -2.74 6.04 11.62
CA PRO A 78 -3.05 7.48 11.69
C PRO A 78 -2.57 8.26 10.45
N GLU A 79 -1.39 7.96 9.93
CA GLU A 79 -0.88 8.70 8.78
C GLU A 79 -1.66 8.41 7.50
N ALA A 80 -1.95 7.12 7.22
CA ALA A 80 -2.66 6.73 6.01
C ALA A 80 -4.10 7.24 6.03
N PHE A 81 -4.79 7.12 7.16
CA PHE A 81 -6.15 7.63 7.28
C PHE A 81 -6.19 9.14 7.21
N TYR A 82 -5.22 9.83 7.82
CA TYR A 82 -5.12 11.29 7.71
C TYR A 82 -5.02 11.71 6.26
N ILE A 83 -4.12 11.08 5.50
CA ILE A 83 -3.91 11.40 4.09
C ILE A 83 -5.20 11.18 3.29
N VAL A 84 -5.86 10.04 3.48
CA VAL A 84 -7.09 9.70 2.73
C VAL A 84 -8.24 10.63 3.09
N LEU A 85 -8.39 10.97 4.37
CA LEU A 85 -9.51 11.81 4.80
C LEU A 85 -9.29 13.30 4.49
N LYS A 86 -8.03 13.75 4.40
CA LYS A 86 -7.71 15.18 4.31
C LYS A 86 -7.06 15.58 3.00
N LYS A 87 -6.25 14.72 2.37
CA LYS A 87 -5.37 15.16 1.27
C LYS A 87 -5.52 14.39 -0.02
N THR A 88 -6.09 13.19 0.00
CA THR A 88 -6.34 12.41 -1.20
C THR A 88 -7.45 11.41 -0.93
N ARG A 89 -8.07 10.91 -2.00
CA ARG A 89 -9.09 9.87 -1.87
C ARG A 89 -8.55 8.50 -2.31
N LEU A 90 -7.24 8.39 -2.51
CA LEU A 90 -6.58 7.12 -2.86
C LEU A 90 -5.22 7.08 -2.19
N SER A 91 -4.97 6.05 -1.39
CA SER A 91 -3.69 5.89 -0.70
C SER A 91 -3.28 4.43 -0.72
N TYR A 92 -1.98 4.20 -0.89
CA TYR A 92 -1.36 2.88 -0.81
C TYR A 92 -0.41 2.85 0.37
N THR A 93 -0.51 1.84 1.22
CA THR A 93 0.48 1.55 2.25
C THR A 93 1.21 0.29 1.83
N LEU A 94 2.51 0.42 1.56
CA LEU A 94 3.34 -0.67 1.05
C LEU A 94 4.08 -1.31 2.22
N GLU A 95 3.98 -2.65 2.35
CA GLU A 95 4.53 -3.38 3.48
C GLU A 95 5.59 -4.37 3.01
N ALA A 96 6.86 -4.05 3.28
CA ALA A 96 7.97 -4.94 2.97
C ALA A 96 8.18 -5.94 4.11
N PRO A 97 8.53 -7.21 3.80
CA PRO A 97 8.75 -8.23 4.83
C PRO A 97 10.11 -8.02 5.53
N SER A 98 10.08 -7.64 6.82
CA SER A 98 11.29 -7.25 7.56
C SER A 98 12.32 -8.36 7.68
N ASP A 99 11.89 -9.63 7.68
CA ASP A 99 12.81 -10.76 7.83
C ASP A 99 13.57 -11.11 6.55
N PHE A 100 13.21 -10.49 5.42
CA PHE A 100 13.92 -10.73 4.17
C PHE A 100 15.19 -9.88 4.11
N GLN A 101 16.11 -10.22 3.21
CA GLN A 101 17.34 -9.47 3.04
C GLN A 101 17.05 -8.01 2.67
N MET A 102 17.92 -7.10 3.11
CA MET A 102 17.76 -5.67 2.85
C MET A 102 17.60 -5.37 1.37
N ALA A 103 18.42 -5.99 0.51
CA ALA A 103 18.33 -5.75 -0.93
C ALA A 103 16.95 -6.14 -1.48
N THR A 104 16.39 -7.25 -1.02
CA THR A 104 15.06 -7.71 -1.44
C THR A 104 13.98 -6.72 -1.01
N ARG A 105 14.06 -6.24 0.24
CA ARG A 105 13.08 -5.27 0.75
C ARG A 105 13.15 -3.94 0.01
N VAL A 106 14.37 -3.45 -0.23
CA VAL A 106 14.56 -2.20 -0.97
C VAL A 106 14.05 -2.33 -2.39
N ASN A 107 14.38 -3.43 -3.07
CA ASN A 107 13.92 -3.66 -4.44
C ASN A 107 12.39 -3.74 -4.50
N ALA A 108 11.76 -4.38 -3.51
CA ALA A 108 10.30 -4.48 -3.46
C ALA A 108 9.67 -3.09 -3.36
N LEU A 109 10.13 -2.27 -2.41
CA LEU A 109 9.58 -0.93 -2.21
C LEU A 109 9.85 -0.02 -3.41
N CYS A 110 11.07 -0.06 -3.96
CA CYS A 110 11.41 0.76 -5.13
C CYS A 110 10.57 0.36 -6.34
N THR A 111 10.41 -0.93 -6.58
CA THR A 111 9.59 -1.42 -7.68
C THR A 111 8.13 -1.00 -7.52
N ALA A 112 7.60 -1.11 -6.30
CA ALA A 112 6.22 -0.71 -6.02
C ALA A 112 6.02 0.79 -6.26
N VAL A 113 6.90 1.63 -5.73
CA VAL A 113 6.82 3.08 -5.91
C VAL A 113 6.93 3.44 -7.39
N GLN A 114 7.89 2.85 -8.10
CA GLN A 114 8.07 3.15 -9.53
C GLN A 114 6.83 2.76 -10.33
N THR A 115 6.24 1.60 -10.03
CA THR A 115 5.02 1.15 -10.71
C THR A 115 3.85 2.10 -10.46
N LEU A 116 3.70 2.56 -9.21
CA LEU A 116 2.64 3.52 -8.86
C LEU A 116 2.83 4.84 -9.61
N LEU A 117 4.06 5.36 -9.64
CA LEU A 117 4.34 6.61 -10.34
C LEU A 117 4.09 6.47 -11.83
N ASP A 118 4.60 5.41 -12.45
CA ASP A 118 4.42 5.19 -13.89
C ASP A 118 2.94 5.04 -14.24
N SER A 119 2.18 4.29 -13.44
CA SER A 119 0.77 4.01 -13.73
C SER A 119 -0.12 5.23 -13.54
N HIS A 120 0.15 6.05 -12.52
CA HIS A 120 -0.71 7.20 -12.22
C HIS A 120 -0.29 8.47 -12.98
N LEU A 121 0.99 8.63 -13.28
CA LEU A 121 1.47 9.87 -13.91
C LEU A 121 1.47 9.85 -15.43
N THR A 122 1.31 8.68 -16.05
CA THR A 122 1.32 8.57 -17.51
C THR A 122 -0.07 8.52 -18.14
N LYS A 123 -1.09 8.74 -17.33
CA LYS A 123 -2.48 8.73 -17.83
C LYS A 123 -2.87 10.06 -18.43
#